data_1110a052d28092588be03a311e6e3d3f
#
_entry.id   1110a052d28092588be03a311e6e3d3f
#
_cell.length_a   1.000
_cell.length_b   1.000
_cell.length_c   1.000
_cell.angle_alpha   90.00
_cell.angle_beta   90.00
_cell.angle_gamma   90.00
#
_symmetry.space_group_name_H-M   'P 1'
#
loop_
_entity.id
_entity.type
_entity.pdbx_description
1 polymer ?
#
loop_
_entity_poly.entity_id
_entity_poly.type
_entity_poly.pdbx_seq_one_letter_code
_entity_poly.pdbx_strand_id
1 'polypeptide(L)'
;MLSMIIMKSQTLITLAVALAAATSENTFAADHEADWKAGLISPVANPIYFEDARITTEMRPIFIQHWLPDTFKFAGGSAPLGGEARVYALQLRYAINDRLAFIATKDGYIEFKPNHTLTEQQGWADLAAGFKYALVDDAQKQLLITPGLTITLPTGDKDVFQGDGSGEWNFFVSAVKGWSDLHLLGNLGFRIPNNSGEQTSQLHYSLQLDYRTCDYLIPFIVFNGYTVLSEGDDKLLGAVPLNTEMYDLANFGSTNAKGTSQLTIGGGFRSKLTDRLDVGVAYEAGIGDSKGIFDKRLTVDMIVSF
;
A
#
# COMPACT_ATOMS: atom_id res chain seq x y z
N MET A 1 -11.98 15.36 -24.05
CA MET A 1 -11.76 14.47 -22.88
C MET A 1 -10.31 13.99 -22.81
N LEU A 2 -9.77 13.39 -23.86
CA LEU A 2 -8.36 12.92 -23.88
C LEU A 2 -7.32 14.02 -23.62
N SER A 3 -7.51 15.24 -24.14
CA SER A 3 -6.60 16.38 -23.93
C SER A 3 -6.57 16.90 -22.49
N MET A 4 -7.67 16.76 -21.75
CA MET A 4 -7.77 17.19 -20.35
C MET A 4 -7.09 16.19 -19.38
N ILE A 5 -7.08 14.91 -19.73
CA ILE A 5 -6.40 13.84 -18.97
C ILE A 5 -4.88 14.00 -19.12
N ILE A 6 -4.40 14.26 -20.33
CA ILE A 6 -2.96 14.48 -20.61
C ILE A 6 -2.46 15.74 -19.89
N MET A 7 -3.27 16.80 -19.82
CA MET A 7 -2.90 18.04 -19.12
C MET A 7 -2.83 17.86 -17.59
N LYS A 8 -3.72 17.08 -16.98
CA LYS A 8 -3.67 16.78 -15.52
C LYS A 8 -2.48 15.89 -15.17
N SER A 9 -2.17 14.91 -16.01
CA SER A 9 -1.02 14.02 -15.81
C SER A 9 0.31 14.76 -15.96
N GLN A 10 0.42 15.67 -16.92
CA GLN A 10 1.63 16.50 -17.10
C GLN A 10 1.86 17.46 -15.93
N THR A 11 0.80 17.99 -15.31
CA THR A 11 0.93 18.87 -14.15
C THR A 11 1.43 18.14 -12.92
N LEU A 12 0.99 16.90 -12.69
CA LEU A 12 1.48 16.05 -11.58
C LEU A 12 2.94 15.62 -11.78
N ILE A 13 3.31 15.24 -13.00
CA ILE A 13 4.69 14.88 -13.34
C ILE A 13 5.61 16.09 -13.21
N THR A 14 5.17 17.28 -13.64
CA THR A 14 5.95 18.51 -13.54
C THR A 14 6.13 18.94 -12.09
N LEU A 15 5.13 18.74 -11.22
CA LEU A 15 5.24 19.03 -9.79
C LEU A 15 6.21 18.08 -9.08
N ALA A 16 6.18 16.79 -9.44
CA ALA A 16 7.10 15.79 -8.89
C ALA A 16 8.57 16.06 -9.33
N VAL A 17 8.78 16.45 -10.59
CA VAL A 17 10.10 16.80 -11.11
C VAL A 17 10.60 18.12 -10.51
N ALA A 18 9.74 19.11 -10.29
CA ALA A 18 10.10 20.37 -9.64
C ALA A 18 10.46 20.17 -8.15
N LEU A 19 9.77 19.29 -7.44
CA LEU A 19 10.12 18.94 -6.05
C LEU A 19 11.46 18.21 -5.97
N ALA A 20 11.76 17.33 -6.92
CA ALA A 20 13.04 16.62 -7.02
C ALA A 20 14.22 17.55 -7.34
N ALA A 21 14.00 18.62 -8.13
CA ALA A 21 15.04 19.59 -8.48
C ALA A 21 15.39 20.56 -7.33
N ALA A 22 14.48 20.76 -6.37
CA ALA A 22 14.70 21.66 -5.23
C ALA A 22 15.55 21.05 -4.09
N THR A 23 15.87 19.75 -4.15
CA THR A 23 16.57 19.03 -3.06
C THR A 23 18.05 18.80 -3.30
N SER A 24 18.66 19.42 -4.32
CA SER A 24 20.04 19.12 -4.73
C SER A 24 21.17 19.70 -3.85
N GLU A 25 20.86 20.32 -2.70
CA GLU A 25 21.91 20.98 -1.86
C GLU A 25 22.03 20.52 -0.40
N ASN A 26 21.37 19.45 0.02
CA ASN A 26 21.56 18.91 1.38
C ASN A 26 22.37 17.61 1.38
N THR A 27 23.67 17.71 1.10
CA THR A 27 24.63 16.66 1.43
C THR A 27 24.94 16.72 2.92
N PHE A 28 24.18 15.99 3.74
CA PHE A 28 24.63 15.66 5.09
C PHE A 28 25.71 14.57 4.98
N ALA A 29 26.93 14.92 5.36
CA ALA A 29 28.02 13.96 5.52
C ALA A 29 27.69 13.06 6.71
N ALA A 30 27.20 11.84 6.43
CA ALA A 30 27.10 10.79 7.44
C ALA A 30 28.49 10.14 7.58
N ASP A 31 29.08 10.26 8.76
CA ASP A 31 30.30 9.54 9.12
C ASP A 31 30.09 8.03 9.06
N HIS A 32 31.10 7.32 8.56
CA HIS A 32 31.16 5.90 8.23
C HIS A 32 31.08 4.95 9.44
N GLU A 33 29.95 4.84 10.10
CA GLU A 33 29.53 3.55 10.62
C GLU A 33 28.84 2.83 9.46
N ALA A 34 29.28 1.60 9.15
CA ALA A 34 28.70 0.82 8.05
C ALA A 34 27.19 0.85 8.17
N ASP A 35 26.52 1.60 7.29
CA ASP A 35 25.09 1.88 7.43
C ASP A 35 24.33 0.56 7.23
N TRP A 36 24.02 -0.10 8.34
CA TRP A 36 23.25 -1.35 8.34
C TRP A 36 21.93 -1.21 7.57
N LYS A 37 21.41 0.03 7.46
CA LYS A 37 20.20 0.33 6.70
C LYS A 37 20.40 0.19 5.19
N ALA A 38 21.65 0.27 4.70
CA ALA A 38 21.95 0.06 3.28
C ALA A 38 21.60 -1.36 2.81
N GLY A 39 21.60 -2.34 3.73
CA GLY A 39 21.14 -3.72 3.47
C GLY A 39 19.64 -3.88 3.36
N LEU A 40 18.87 -2.99 3.99
CA LEU A 40 17.42 -3.09 4.08
C LEU A 40 16.74 -2.82 2.73
N ILE A 41 15.58 -3.44 2.55
CA ILE A 41 14.70 -3.21 1.41
C ILE A 41 13.34 -2.67 1.85
N SER A 42 12.72 -1.84 1.00
CA SER A 42 11.30 -1.48 1.16
C SER A 42 10.42 -2.68 0.82
N PRO A 43 9.33 -2.92 1.57
CA PRO A 43 8.32 -3.92 1.23
C PRO A 43 7.77 -3.69 -0.18
N VAL A 44 7.65 -4.74 -0.98
CA VAL A 44 7.06 -4.69 -2.33
C VAL A 44 5.58 -5.03 -2.28
N ALA A 45 5.24 -6.06 -1.53
CA ALA A 45 3.87 -6.48 -1.31
C ALA A 45 3.11 -5.50 -0.42
N ASN A 46 1.79 -5.38 -0.64
CA ASN A 46 0.91 -4.50 0.13
C ASN A 46 1.41 -3.03 0.21
N PRO A 47 1.69 -2.38 -0.91
CA PRO A 47 2.39 -1.09 -0.93
C PRO A 47 1.61 0.06 -0.28
N ILE A 48 0.29 -0.07 -0.07
CA ILE A 48 -0.54 0.97 0.54
C ILE A 48 -0.37 0.98 2.06
N TYR A 49 -0.32 -0.19 2.71
CA TYR A 49 -0.34 -0.30 4.16
C TYR A 49 0.92 -0.91 4.78
N PHE A 50 1.78 -1.56 3.99
CA PHE A 50 3.07 -2.01 4.50
C PHE A 50 4.13 -0.94 4.26
N GLU A 51 4.09 0.13 5.06
CA GLU A 51 5.04 1.25 4.97
C GLU A 51 6.42 0.85 5.48
N ASP A 52 7.48 1.33 4.79
CA ASP A 52 8.87 1.17 5.19
C ASP A 52 9.16 1.91 6.51
N ALA A 53 9.90 1.30 7.42
CA ALA A 53 10.28 1.94 8.68
C ALA A 53 11.39 3.00 8.53
N ARG A 54 12.15 2.98 7.43
CA ARG A 54 13.22 3.97 7.17
C ARG A 54 12.64 5.33 6.83
N ILE A 55 13.41 6.37 7.15
CA ILE A 55 13.15 7.75 6.73
C ILE A 55 13.92 7.97 5.43
N THR A 56 13.19 8.17 4.33
CA THR A 56 13.75 8.24 2.98
C THR A 56 13.17 9.42 2.20
N THR A 57 13.92 9.90 1.20
CA THR A 57 13.38 10.77 0.15
C THR A 57 13.39 9.99 -1.15
N GLU A 58 12.20 9.63 -1.65
CA GLU A 58 12.07 8.74 -2.79
C GLU A 58 10.76 8.94 -3.54
N MET A 59 10.78 8.55 -4.80
CA MET A 59 9.62 8.40 -5.67
C MET A 59 9.47 6.92 -6.04
N ARG A 60 8.25 6.40 -5.96
CA ARG A 60 7.97 4.98 -6.18
C ARG A 60 6.80 4.77 -7.12
N PRO A 61 7.03 4.68 -8.45
CA PRO A 61 6.03 4.15 -9.39
C PRO A 61 5.75 2.68 -9.11
N ILE A 62 4.44 2.33 -9.14
CA ILE A 62 3.96 1.00 -8.81
C ILE A 62 2.96 0.56 -9.88
N PHE A 63 3.08 -0.69 -10.29
CA PHE A 63 2.07 -1.42 -11.05
C PHE A 63 1.56 -2.57 -10.22
N ILE A 64 0.22 -2.72 -10.13
CA ILE A 64 -0.41 -3.83 -9.43
C ILE A 64 -1.42 -4.48 -10.38
N GLN A 65 -1.31 -5.81 -10.51
CA GLN A 65 -2.28 -6.66 -11.17
C GLN A 65 -2.98 -7.50 -10.10
N HIS A 66 -4.29 -7.26 -9.90
CA HIS A 66 -5.14 -8.12 -9.09
C HIS A 66 -5.89 -9.09 -9.99
N TRP A 67 -5.96 -10.36 -9.61
CA TRP A 67 -6.92 -11.32 -10.15
C TRP A 67 -8.06 -11.44 -9.15
N LEU A 68 -9.27 -11.17 -9.63
CA LEU A 68 -10.47 -11.19 -8.81
C LEU A 68 -10.89 -12.65 -8.53
N PRO A 69 -11.51 -12.95 -7.38
CA PRO A 69 -12.04 -14.29 -7.12
C PRO A 69 -13.20 -14.62 -8.06
N ASP A 70 -13.41 -15.90 -8.37
CA ASP A 70 -14.50 -16.35 -9.24
C ASP A 70 -15.88 -15.94 -8.73
N THR A 71 -16.02 -15.78 -7.41
CA THR A 71 -17.27 -15.39 -6.76
C THR A 71 -17.01 -14.44 -5.58
N PHE A 72 -17.98 -13.59 -5.26
CA PHE A 72 -18.00 -12.82 -4.02
C PHE A 72 -19.24 -13.17 -3.18
N LYS A 73 -19.16 -12.97 -1.86
CA LYS A 73 -20.19 -13.36 -0.92
C LYS A 73 -21.04 -12.16 -0.48
N PHE A 74 -22.35 -12.37 -0.41
CA PHE A 74 -23.33 -11.42 0.17
C PHE A 74 -24.33 -12.17 1.05
N ALA A 75 -25.13 -11.45 1.83
CA ALA A 75 -26.17 -12.05 2.65
C ALA A 75 -27.25 -12.67 1.75
N GLY A 76 -27.25 -13.98 1.67
CA GLY A 76 -28.18 -14.74 0.81
C GLY A 76 -27.52 -15.60 -0.23
N GLY A 77 -26.18 -15.52 -0.39
CA GLY A 77 -25.48 -16.39 -1.33
C GLY A 77 -24.14 -15.89 -1.81
N SER A 78 -23.83 -16.23 -3.04
CA SER A 78 -22.64 -15.74 -3.76
C SER A 78 -23.03 -15.38 -5.20
N ALA A 79 -22.33 -14.38 -5.75
CA ALA A 79 -22.47 -14.01 -7.15
C ALA A 79 -21.15 -14.25 -7.90
N PRO A 80 -21.20 -14.61 -9.19
CA PRO A 80 -20.01 -14.76 -10.01
C PRO A 80 -19.31 -13.40 -10.18
N LEU A 81 -17.98 -13.38 -10.17
CA LEU A 81 -17.16 -12.18 -10.37
C LEU A 81 -16.08 -12.46 -11.44
N GLY A 82 -14.97 -13.05 -11.06
CA GLY A 82 -13.83 -13.24 -11.95
C GLY A 82 -13.27 -11.96 -12.54
N GLY A 83 -12.26 -12.08 -13.38
CA GLY A 83 -11.64 -10.93 -14.05
C GLY A 83 -10.45 -10.35 -13.30
N GLU A 84 -10.16 -9.07 -13.52
CA GLU A 84 -8.95 -8.44 -13.02
C GLU A 84 -9.17 -6.96 -12.65
N ALA A 85 -8.26 -6.44 -11.81
CA ALA A 85 -8.09 -5.00 -11.61
C ALA A 85 -6.61 -4.64 -11.72
N ARG A 86 -6.32 -3.54 -12.41
CA ARG A 86 -4.96 -3.00 -12.56
C ARG A 86 -4.89 -1.65 -11.91
N VAL A 87 -3.78 -1.40 -11.20
CA VAL A 87 -3.51 -0.12 -10.57
C VAL A 87 -2.16 0.39 -11.02
N TYR A 88 -2.14 1.65 -11.44
CA TYR A 88 -0.94 2.40 -11.78
C TYR A 88 -0.83 3.55 -10.78
N ALA A 89 0.15 3.50 -9.88
CA ALA A 89 0.29 4.43 -8.76
C ALA A 89 1.67 5.08 -8.71
N LEU A 90 1.78 6.20 -8.00
CA LEU A 90 3.02 6.90 -7.74
C LEU A 90 3.07 7.35 -6.28
N GLN A 91 3.79 6.61 -5.45
CA GLN A 91 4.00 7.01 -4.05
C GLN A 91 5.22 7.94 -3.93
N LEU A 92 5.14 8.84 -2.94
CA LEU A 92 6.22 9.78 -2.63
C LEU A 92 6.55 9.70 -1.14
N ARG A 93 7.85 9.84 -0.84
CA ARG A 93 8.36 10.03 0.51
C ARG A 93 9.35 11.16 0.51
N TYR A 94 9.28 12.02 1.52
CA TYR A 94 10.17 13.16 1.69
C TYR A 94 10.64 13.26 3.12
N ALA A 95 11.93 13.01 3.34
CA ALA A 95 12.58 13.18 4.64
C ALA A 95 12.68 14.67 4.96
N ILE A 96 11.95 15.10 5.99
CA ILE A 96 12.03 16.48 6.51
C ILE A 96 13.29 16.63 7.36
N ASN A 97 13.66 15.57 8.08
CA ASN A 97 14.90 15.42 8.82
C ASN A 97 15.15 13.91 9.02
N ASP A 98 16.23 13.57 9.76
CA ASP A 98 16.65 12.18 9.96
C ASP A 98 15.60 11.28 10.64
N ARG A 99 14.58 11.86 11.26
CA ARG A 99 13.55 11.14 12.01
C ARG A 99 12.13 11.34 11.52
N LEU A 100 11.85 12.39 10.75
CA LEU A 100 10.50 12.75 10.31
C LEU A 100 10.43 12.75 8.79
N ALA A 101 9.47 12.04 8.24
CA ALA A 101 9.16 12.11 6.82
C ALA A 101 7.67 12.39 6.57
N PHE A 102 7.40 13.17 5.52
CA PHE A 102 6.12 13.21 4.85
C PHE A 102 6.00 12.00 3.92
N ILE A 103 4.81 11.39 3.85
CA ILE A 103 4.53 10.23 3.00
C ILE A 103 3.22 10.44 2.25
N ALA A 104 3.19 10.11 0.96
CA ALA A 104 1.99 9.97 0.14
C ALA A 104 1.91 8.51 -0.32
N THR A 105 0.97 7.76 0.24
CA THR A 105 0.97 6.28 0.20
C THR A 105 -0.11 5.69 -0.67
N LYS A 106 -1.15 6.46 -1.02
CA LYS A 106 -2.23 6.02 -1.90
C LYS A 106 -2.53 7.11 -2.91
N ASP A 107 -2.54 6.73 -4.17
CA ASP A 107 -2.97 7.46 -5.33
C ASP A 107 -3.18 6.47 -6.49
N GLY A 108 -3.31 6.97 -7.70
CA GLY A 108 -3.18 6.16 -8.91
C GLY A 108 -4.44 6.08 -9.75
N TYR A 109 -4.34 5.34 -10.84
CA TYR A 109 -5.41 5.07 -11.77
C TYR A 109 -5.74 3.59 -11.76
N ILE A 110 -7.02 3.26 -11.65
CA ILE A 110 -7.56 1.91 -11.53
C ILE A 110 -8.32 1.54 -12.80
N GLU A 111 -7.99 0.41 -13.40
CA GLU A 111 -8.80 -0.27 -14.41
C GLU A 111 -9.44 -1.49 -13.74
N PHE A 112 -10.76 -1.50 -13.63
CA PHE A 112 -11.53 -2.59 -13.03
C PHE A 112 -12.29 -3.33 -14.12
N LYS A 113 -11.93 -4.59 -14.37
CA LYS A 113 -12.43 -5.44 -15.47
C LYS A 113 -12.97 -6.77 -14.96
N PRO A 114 -14.14 -6.78 -14.31
CA PRO A 114 -14.79 -8.00 -13.88
C PRO A 114 -15.37 -8.75 -15.07
N ASN A 115 -15.41 -10.10 -14.98
CA ASN A 115 -16.01 -10.94 -16.02
C ASN A 115 -17.54 -11.02 -15.89
N HIS A 116 -18.06 -10.86 -14.65
CA HIS A 116 -19.48 -11.06 -14.33
C HIS A 116 -19.96 -10.06 -13.29
N THR A 117 -21.28 -9.90 -13.19
CA THR A 117 -22.06 -9.18 -12.14
C THR A 117 -21.80 -7.68 -12.09
N LEU A 118 -20.56 -7.23 -12.15
CA LEU A 118 -20.19 -5.81 -12.15
C LEU A 118 -19.79 -5.39 -13.56
N THR A 119 -19.83 -4.09 -13.84
CA THR A 119 -19.44 -3.51 -15.13
C THR A 119 -17.98 -3.12 -15.15
N GLU A 120 -17.36 -3.19 -16.34
CA GLU A 120 -16.01 -2.67 -16.53
C GLU A 120 -16.00 -1.15 -16.29
N GLN A 121 -15.08 -0.69 -15.47
CA GLN A 121 -14.94 0.70 -15.06
C GLN A 121 -13.46 1.09 -14.96
N GLN A 122 -13.20 2.39 -14.99
CA GLN A 122 -11.86 2.93 -14.77
C GLN A 122 -11.95 4.31 -14.13
N GLY A 123 -10.97 4.67 -13.31
CA GLY A 123 -10.99 5.96 -12.62
C GLY A 123 -9.79 6.17 -11.72
N TRP A 124 -9.76 7.33 -11.08
CA TRP A 124 -8.71 7.69 -10.13
C TRP A 124 -8.97 7.13 -8.74
N ALA A 125 -7.91 6.69 -8.08
CA ALA A 125 -7.95 6.30 -6.67
C ALA A 125 -8.04 7.53 -5.76
N ASP A 126 -8.46 7.30 -4.52
CA ASP A 126 -8.36 8.28 -3.44
C ASP A 126 -6.91 8.64 -3.16
N LEU A 127 -6.69 9.86 -2.67
CA LEU A 127 -5.37 10.30 -2.22
C LEU A 127 -5.20 10.04 -0.73
N ALA A 128 -4.05 9.46 -0.33
CA ALA A 128 -3.68 9.35 1.07
C ALA A 128 -2.27 9.88 1.31
N ALA A 129 -2.15 10.73 2.32
CA ALA A 129 -0.88 11.29 2.74
C ALA A 129 -0.81 11.48 4.25
N GLY A 130 0.40 11.63 4.78
CA GLY A 130 0.62 11.85 6.20
C GLY A 130 2.08 11.93 6.58
N PHE A 131 2.39 11.46 7.78
CA PHE A 131 3.73 11.54 8.34
C PHE A 131 4.10 10.25 9.07
N LYS A 132 5.42 9.97 9.12
CA LYS A 132 6.00 8.93 9.96
C LYS A 132 7.21 9.48 10.70
N TYR A 133 7.45 8.96 11.92
CA TYR A 133 8.53 9.39 12.78
C TYR A 133 9.34 8.19 13.29
N ALA A 134 10.66 8.19 13.06
CA ALA A 134 11.58 7.17 13.57
C ALA A 134 11.76 7.33 15.09
N LEU A 135 10.91 6.64 15.86
CA LEU A 135 10.91 6.67 17.32
C LEU A 135 12.14 5.96 17.88
N VAL A 136 12.46 4.79 17.34
CA VAL A 136 13.67 4.03 17.66
C VAL A 136 14.48 3.90 16.38
N ASP A 137 15.75 4.28 16.47
CA ASP A 137 16.77 4.12 15.43
C ASP A 137 18.06 3.70 16.12
N ASP A 138 18.25 2.39 16.29
CA ASP A 138 19.36 1.80 17.04
C ASP A 138 20.22 0.94 16.10
N ALA A 139 21.33 1.51 15.65
CA ALA A 139 22.26 0.84 14.73
C ALA A 139 22.96 -0.35 15.39
N GLN A 140 23.27 -0.30 16.70
CA GLN A 140 23.94 -1.41 17.40
C GLN A 140 23.04 -2.64 17.48
N LYS A 141 21.73 -2.41 17.67
CA LYS A 141 20.74 -3.48 17.71
C LYS A 141 20.14 -3.78 16.34
N GLN A 142 20.48 -3.00 15.30
CA GLN A 142 19.84 -3.06 13.99
C GLN A 142 18.31 -3.05 14.11
N LEU A 143 17.77 -2.03 14.80
CA LEU A 143 16.36 -1.91 15.13
C LEU A 143 15.83 -0.54 14.74
N LEU A 144 14.78 -0.52 13.91
CA LEU A 144 13.94 0.65 13.66
C LEU A 144 12.53 0.39 14.17
N ILE A 145 11.91 1.40 14.78
CA ILE A 145 10.47 1.43 15.10
C ILE A 145 9.94 2.81 14.72
N THR A 146 9.02 2.85 13.80
CA THR A 146 8.54 4.07 13.15
C THR A 146 7.01 4.10 13.15
N PRO A 147 6.37 4.73 14.16
CA PRO A 147 4.95 5.05 14.09
C PRO A 147 4.68 6.07 12.99
N GLY A 148 3.46 6.01 12.46
CA GLY A 148 3.00 6.94 11.44
C GLY A 148 1.48 7.07 11.40
N LEU A 149 1.05 8.04 10.64
CA LEU A 149 -0.34 8.40 10.47
C LEU A 149 -0.55 8.90 9.05
N THR A 150 -1.56 8.39 8.35
CA THR A 150 -2.04 8.95 7.09
C THR A 150 -3.53 9.23 7.15
N ILE A 151 -3.98 10.18 6.33
CA ILE A 151 -5.38 10.44 6.05
C ILE A 151 -5.65 10.14 4.58
N THR A 152 -6.69 9.36 4.31
CA THR A 152 -7.24 9.15 2.97
C THR A 152 -8.36 10.15 2.75
N LEU A 153 -8.30 10.88 1.66
CA LEU A 153 -9.32 11.84 1.23
C LEU A 153 -10.16 11.21 0.12
N PRO A 154 -11.50 11.34 0.13
CA PRO A 154 -12.39 10.76 -0.89
C PRO A 154 -12.35 11.61 -2.18
N THR A 155 -11.22 11.58 -2.86
CA THR A 155 -10.93 12.39 -4.07
C THR A 155 -11.01 11.60 -5.36
N GLY A 156 -11.16 10.27 -5.26
CA GLY A 156 -11.19 9.37 -6.39
C GLY A 156 -12.53 9.30 -7.10
N ASP A 157 -12.65 8.37 -8.04
CA ASP A 157 -13.83 8.16 -8.85
C ASP A 157 -14.71 7.04 -8.29
N LYS A 158 -16.01 7.32 -8.12
CA LYS A 158 -16.99 6.34 -7.61
C LYS A 158 -17.15 5.12 -8.48
N ASP A 159 -16.86 5.24 -9.77
CA ASP A 159 -16.94 4.15 -10.73
C ASP A 159 -15.95 3.00 -10.40
N VAL A 160 -14.88 3.29 -9.67
CA VAL A 160 -13.89 2.31 -9.19
C VAL A 160 -13.87 2.18 -7.67
N PHE A 161 -15.00 2.44 -7.02
CA PHE A 161 -15.20 2.33 -5.57
C PHE A 161 -14.29 3.24 -4.75
N GLN A 162 -13.93 4.40 -5.30
CA GLN A 162 -13.20 5.47 -4.65
C GLN A 162 -14.11 6.70 -4.52
N GLY A 163 -13.66 7.75 -3.85
CA GLY A 163 -14.43 8.98 -3.71
C GLY A 163 -15.68 8.87 -2.84
N ASP A 164 -15.82 7.79 -2.08
CA ASP A 164 -16.94 7.56 -1.19
C ASP A 164 -16.55 7.72 0.29
N GLY A 165 -17.55 7.95 1.13
CA GLY A 165 -17.38 8.19 2.56
C GLY A 165 -16.85 9.60 2.85
N SER A 166 -16.39 9.79 4.08
CA SER A 166 -15.93 11.08 4.62
C SER A 166 -14.42 11.13 4.84
N GLY A 167 -13.68 10.18 4.27
CA GLY A 167 -12.25 9.98 4.48
C GLY A 167 -11.95 9.03 5.63
N GLU A 168 -10.68 8.62 5.74
CA GLU A 168 -10.25 7.57 6.66
C GLU A 168 -8.88 7.90 7.26
N TRP A 169 -8.72 7.72 8.55
CA TRP A 169 -7.43 7.75 9.25
C TRP A 169 -6.80 6.37 9.27
N ASN A 170 -5.51 6.31 9.03
CA ASN A 170 -4.69 5.11 9.21
C ASN A 170 -3.56 5.40 10.19
N PHE A 171 -3.64 4.82 11.37
CA PHE A 171 -2.58 4.84 12.38
C PHE A 171 -1.78 3.56 12.28
N PHE A 172 -0.47 3.65 12.15
CA PHE A 172 0.36 2.46 11.99
C PHE A 172 1.69 2.54 12.74
N VAL A 173 2.30 1.38 12.93
CA VAL A 173 3.68 1.24 13.38
C VAL A 173 4.39 0.28 12.42
N SER A 174 5.47 0.73 11.82
CA SER A 174 6.42 -0.09 11.07
C SER A 174 7.63 -0.39 11.93
N ALA A 175 8.18 -1.59 11.83
CA ALA A 175 9.39 -1.98 12.52
C ALA A 175 10.29 -2.82 11.62
N VAL A 176 11.58 -2.69 11.82
CA VAL A 176 12.61 -3.54 11.19
C VAL A 176 13.59 -4.01 12.25
N LYS A 177 13.87 -5.30 12.25
CA LYS A 177 14.95 -5.92 12.99
C LYS A 177 15.90 -6.62 12.02
N GLY A 178 17.19 -6.22 12.06
CA GLY A 178 18.25 -6.85 11.29
C GLY A 178 19.11 -7.80 12.12
N TRP A 179 19.67 -8.80 11.45
CA TRP A 179 20.70 -9.72 11.89
C TRP A 179 21.70 -9.89 10.73
N SER A 180 22.57 -8.90 10.53
CA SER A 180 23.45 -8.81 9.36
C SER A 180 22.64 -8.74 8.05
N ASP A 181 22.67 -9.78 7.24
CA ASP A 181 21.98 -9.85 5.94
C ASP A 181 20.54 -10.40 6.03
N LEU A 182 20.10 -10.84 7.20
CA LEU A 182 18.73 -11.29 7.44
C LEU A 182 17.93 -10.18 8.10
N HIS A 183 16.76 -9.84 7.53
CA HIS A 183 15.91 -8.81 8.08
C HIS A 183 14.47 -9.29 8.26
N LEU A 184 13.87 -8.90 9.38
CA LEU A 184 12.46 -9.07 9.67
C LEU A 184 11.80 -7.70 9.71
N LEU A 185 10.85 -7.48 8.81
CA LEU A 185 10.04 -6.28 8.72
C LEU A 185 8.62 -6.60 9.20
N GLY A 186 8.03 -5.68 9.92
CA GLY A 186 6.64 -5.78 10.36
C GLY A 186 5.92 -4.46 10.27
N ASN A 187 4.60 -4.53 10.06
CA ASN A 187 3.70 -3.39 10.13
C ASN A 187 2.40 -3.82 10.80
N LEU A 188 1.87 -2.95 11.64
CA LEU A 188 0.56 -3.10 12.26
C LEU A 188 -0.13 -1.75 12.24
N GLY A 189 -1.39 -1.71 11.81
CA GLY A 189 -2.13 -0.45 11.80
C GLY A 189 -3.65 -0.62 11.84
N PHE A 190 -4.31 0.49 12.16
CA PHE A 190 -5.75 0.61 12.29
C PHE A 190 -6.26 1.65 11.33
N ARG A 191 -7.23 1.28 10.52
CA ARG A 191 -7.98 2.16 9.64
C ARG A 191 -9.29 2.52 10.32
N ILE A 192 -9.54 3.80 10.48
CA ILE A 192 -10.71 4.33 11.17
C ILE A 192 -11.37 5.38 10.27
N PRO A 193 -12.55 5.12 9.71
CA PRO A 193 -13.27 6.08 8.89
C PRO A 193 -13.76 7.26 9.73
N ASN A 194 -13.83 8.44 9.12
CA ASN A 194 -14.41 9.63 9.75
C ASN A 194 -15.90 9.44 10.06
N ASN A 195 -16.59 8.66 9.23
CA ASN A 195 -17.97 8.24 9.46
C ASN A 195 -18.05 6.72 9.62
N SER A 196 -18.00 6.26 10.85
CA SER A 196 -18.07 4.84 11.20
C SER A 196 -19.45 4.20 10.96
N GLY A 197 -20.48 4.98 10.62
CA GLY A 197 -21.77 4.47 10.19
C GLY A 197 -21.81 4.13 8.70
N GLU A 198 -20.91 4.68 7.89
CA GLU A 198 -20.87 4.44 6.45
C GLU A 198 -19.83 3.39 6.06
N GLN A 199 -18.67 3.43 6.70
CA GLN A 199 -17.51 2.60 6.33
C GLN A 199 -17.05 1.73 7.49
N THR A 200 -16.39 0.61 7.18
CA THR A 200 -15.84 -0.32 8.19
C THR A 200 -14.53 0.18 8.76
N SER A 201 -14.29 -0.03 10.06
CA SER A 201 -12.95 0.06 10.64
C SER A 201 -12.22 -1.25 10.45
N GLN A 202 -10.92 -1.18 10.19
CA GLN A 202 -10.12 -2.36 9.86
C GLN A 202 -8.77 -2.35 10.58
N LEU A 203 -8.31 -3.54 10.95
CA LEU A 203 -6.94 -3.82 11.36
C LEU A 203 -6.18 -4.34 10.13
N HIS A 204 -4.97 -3.83 9.88
CA HIS A 204 -4.05 -4.42 8.92
C HIS A 204 -2.73 -4.78 9.60
N TYR A 205 -2.11 -5.83 9.10
CA TYR A 205 -0.84 -6.31 9.62
C TYR A 205 -0.04 -7.03 8.53
N SER A 206 1.27 -6.83 8.55
CA SER A 206 2.18 -7.39 7.56
C SER A 206 3.46 -7.88 8.24
N LEU A 207 4.04 -8.94 7.70
CA LEU A 207 5.31 -9.48 8.14
C LEU A 207 6.11 -9.93 6.91
N GLN A 208 7.36 -9.48 6.80
CA GLN A 208 8.27 -9.87 5.72
C GLN A 208 9.58 -10.35 6.33
N LEU A 209 10.10 -11.44 5.81
CA LEU A 209 11.46 -11.91 6.07
C LEU A 209 12.22 -11.85 4.76
N ASP A 210 13.33 -11.11 4.72
CA ASP A 210 14.22 -11.05 3.56
C ASP A 210 15.66 -11.42 3.92
N TYR A 211 16.41 -11.83 2.90
CA TYR A 211 17.82 -12.15 3.02
C TYR A 211 18.63 -11.51 1.88
N ARG A 212 19.58 -10.65 2.23
CA ARG A 212 20.47 -10.02 1.25
C ARG A 212 21.52 -11.01 0.74
N THR A 213 21.21 -11.70 -0.35
CA THR A 213 22.18 -12.58 -1.02
C THR A 213 23.27 -11.78 -1.72
N CYS A 214 22.87 -10.71 -2.42
CA CYS A 214 23.68 -9.67 -3.02
C CYS A 214 22.77 -8.49 -3.37
N ASP A 215 23.33 -7.35 -3.81
CA ASP A 215 22.53 -6.16 -4.13
C ASP A 215 21.52 -6.40 -5.27
N TYR A 216 21.87 -7.25 -6.21
CA TYR A 216 20.97 -7.56 -7.34
C TYR A 216 19.93 -8.62 -7.02
N LEU A 217 20.02 -9.31 -5.87
CA LEU A 217 19.05 -10.35 -5.49
C LEU A 217 18.87 -10.39 -3.97
N ILE A 218 17.79 -9.81 -3.52
CA ILE A 218 17.33 -9.83 -2.13
C ILE A 218 15.95 -10.48 -2.11
N PRO A 219 15.88 -11.82 -2.02
CA PRO A 219 14.61 -12.54 -1.96
C PRO A 219 13.91 -12.29 -0.63
N PHE A 220 12.58 -12.38 -0.65
CA PHE A 220 11.75 -12.29 0.55
C PHE A 220 10.52 -13.20 0.48
N ILE A 221 10.02 -13.51 1.66
CA ILE A 221 8.68 -14.06 1.87
C ILE A 221 7.87 -13.05 2.67
N VAL A 222 6.56 -12.98 2.42
CA VAL A 222 5.68 -11.99 3.04
C VAL A 222 4.34 -12.61 3.40
N PHE A 223 3.80 -12.17 4.54
CA PHE A 223 2.45 -12.44 4.99
C PHE A 223 1.74 -11.11 5.22
N ASN A 224 0.53 -10.96 4.69
CA ASN A 224 -0.32 -9.80 4.94
C ASN A 224 -1.69 -10.25 5.42
N GLY A 225 -2.29 -9.43 6.27
CA GLY A 225 -3.63 -9.68 6.76
C GLY A 225 -4.40 -8.39 7.01
N TYR A 226 -5.70 -8.52 6.84
CA TYR A 226 -6.70 -7.49 7.14
C TYR A 226 -7.84 -8.12 7.91
N THR A 227 -8.35 -7.42 8.90
CA THR A 227 -9.50 -7.87 9.69
C THR A 227 -10.48 -6.73 9.87
N VAL A 228 -11.74 -6.97 9.55
CA VAL A 228 -12.83 -5.99 9.72
C VAL A 228 -13.24 -5.94 11.18
N LEU A 229 -13.23 -4.74 11.78
CA LEU A 229 -13.51 -4.52 13.20
C LEU A 229 -14.92 -4.00 13.46
N SER A 230 -15.49 -3.23 12.52
CA SER A 230 -16.85 -2.68 12.64
C SER A 230 -17.63 -2.89 11.34
N GLU A 231 -18.95 -2.77 11.43
CA GLU A 231 -19.84 -2.79 10.28
C GLU A 231 -20.01 -1.38 9.70
N GLY A 232 -20.38 -1.27 8.43
CA GLY A 232 -20.83 -0.06 7.76
C GLY A 232 -22.31 -0.15 7.38
N ASP A 233 -22.75 0.51 6.29
CA ASP A 233 -24.16 0.60 5.91
C ASP A 233 -24.48 0.09 4.48
N ASP A 234 -23.55 -0.56 3.82
CA ASP A 234 -23.65 -1.14 2.44
C ASP A 234 -24.06 -0.14 1.33
N LYS A 235 -23.98 1.16 1.56
CA LYS A 235 -24.50 2.14 0.58
C LYS A 235 -23.71 2.13 -0.74
N LEU A 236 -22.43 1.79 -0.71
CA LEU A 236 -21.57 1.85 -1.87
C LEU A 236 -22.03 0.93 -3.03
N LEU A 237 -22.58 -0.23 -2.72
CA LEU A 237 -23.12 -1.18 -3.70
C LEU A 237 -24.65 -1.25 -3.72
N GLY A 238 -25.32 -0.13 -3.45
CA GLY A 238 -26.79 -0.04 -3.55
C GLY A 238 -27.53 -0.80 -2.46
N ALA A 239 -26.98 -0.84 -1.25
CA ALA A 239 -27.53 -1.52 -0.09
C ALA A 239 -27.67 -3.04 -0.23
N VAL A 240 -26.78 -3.68 -1.01
CA VAL A 240 -26.63 -5.14 -1.03
C VAL A 240 -25.79 -5.55 0.18
N PRO A 241 -26.34 -6.33 1.13
CA PRO A 241 -25.62 -6.73 2.33
C PRO A 241 -24.41 -7.60 2.00
N LEU A 242 -23.22 -7.05 2.05
CA LEU A 242 -21.98 -7.75 1.71
C LEU A 242 -21.41 -8.48 2.93
N ASN A 243 -20.88 -9.68 2.70
CA ASN A 243 -20.11 -10.47 3.67
C ASN A 243 -18.60 -10.38 3.39
N THR A 244 -18.16 -9.44 2.58
CA THR A 244 -16.78 -9.27 2.16
C THR A 244 -16.42 -7.81 2.06
N GLU A 245 -15.13 -7.50 2.15
CA GLU A 245 -14.56 -6.17 1.97
C GLU A 245 -13.53 -6.16 0.84
N MET A 246 -13.20 -4.97 0.34
CA MET A 246 -12.14 -4.79 -0.65
C MET A 246 -10.76 -4.53 -0.02
N TYR A 247 -10.75 -4.42 1.29
CA TYR A 247 -9.58 -4.28 2.16
C TYR A 247 -8.64 -3.14 1.77
N ASP A 248 -7.59 -3.40 0.99
CA ASP A 248 -6.57 -2.39 0.66
C ASP A 248 -6.98 -1.43 -0.46
N LEU A 249 -7.84 -1.84 -1.39
CA LEU A 249 -8.23 -0.99 -2.50
C LEU A 249 -9.34 -0.01 -2.12
N ALA A 250 -10.40 -0.48 -1.48
CA ALA A 250 -11.55 0.33 -1.10
C ALA A 250 -12.17 -0.16 0.20
N ASN A 251 -13.01 0.66 0.80
CA ASN A 251 -13.82 0.33 1.97
C ASN A 251 -15.28 0.30 1.56
N PHE A 252 -15.87 -0.88 1.45
CA PHE A 252 -17.25 -1.04 1.00
C PHE A 252 -18.30 -0.65 2.05
N GLY A 253 -17.89 -0.55 3.32
CA GLY A 253 -18.86 -0.36 4.40
C GLY A 253 -19.78 -1.55 4.62
N SER A 254 -19.24 -2.77 4.46
CA SER A 254 -20.04 -4.01 4.48
C SER A 254 -20.69 -4.27 5.83
N THR A 255 -22.00 -4.57 5.85
CA THR A 255 -22.76 -4.80 7.10
C THR A 255 -22.53 -6.17 7.71
N ASN A 256 -22.09 -7.17 6.95
CA ASN A 256 -21.89 -8.54 7.43
C ASN A 256 -20.43 -8.99 7.38
N ALA A 257 -19.49 -8.06 7.24
CA ALA A 257 -18.07 -8.39 7.13
C ALA A 257 -17.34 -8.34 8.48
N LYS A 258 -17.94 -7.85 9.57
CA LYS A 258 -17.30 -7.76 10.89
C LYS A 258 -16.74 -9.11 11.34
N GLY A 259 -15.48 -9.10 11.77
CA GLY A 259 -14.74 -10.30 12.17
C GLY A 259 -14.21 -11.13 11.02
N THR A 260 -14.52 -10.78 9.76
CA THR A 260 -13.90 -11.45 8.60
C THR A 260 -12.48 -10.96 8.41
N SER A 261 -11.64 -11.83 7.84
CA SER A 261 -10.25 -11.50 7.54
C SER A 261 -9.89 -11.94 6.14
N GLN A 262 -9.09 -11.14 5.45
CA GLN A 262 -8.32 -11.58 4.29
C GLN A 262 -6.88 -11.78 4.71
N LEU A 263 -6.35 -12.95 4.38
CA LEU A 263 -4.96 -13.32 4.63
C LEU A 263 -4.29 -13.65 3.31
N THR A 264 -3.07 -13.17 3.12
CA THR A 264 -2.26 -13.51 1.95
C THR A 264 -0.88 -13.98 2.36
N ILE A 265 -0.33 -14.88 1.58
CA ILE A 265 1.08 -15.27 1.64
C ILE A 265 1.69 -15.04 0.27
N GLY A 266 2.92 -14.60 0.25
CA GLY A 266 3.60 -14.31 -1.00
C GLY A 266 5.10 -14.31 -0.85
N GLY A 267 5.75 -13.94 -1.92
CA GLY A 267 7.18 -13.77 -1.98
C GLY A 267 7.60 -13.05 -3.24
N GLY A 268 8.87 -12.73 -3.30
CA GLY A 268 9.44 -11.99 -4.40
C GLY A 268 10.89 -11.68 -4.18
N PHE A 269 11.36 -10.65 -4.85
CA PHE A 269 12.70 -10.14 -4.65
C PHE A 269 12.75 -8.64 -4.93
N ARG A 270 13.77 -7.98 -4.36
CA ARG A 270 14.19 -6.64 -4.73
C ARG A 270 15.62 -6.69 -5.27
N SER A 271 15.89 -5.87 -6.28
CA SER A 271 17.17 -5.68 -6.90
C SER A 271 17.57 -4.21 -6.75
N LYS A 272 18.70 -3.93 -6.11
CA LYS A 272 19.33 -2.62 -6.07
C LYS A 272 20.22 -2.49 -7.28
N LEU A 273 19.74 -1.83 -8.32
CA LEU A 273 20.43 -1.70 -9.60
C LEU A 273 21.55 -0.67 -9.55
N THR A 274 21.35 0.38 -8.75
CA THR A 274 22.33 1.42 -8.45
C THR A 274 22.09 1.94 -7.03
N ASP A 275 22.94 2.84 -6.54
CA ASP A 275 22.76 3.50 -5.23
C ASP A 275 21.43 4.27 -5.09
N ARG A 276 20.75 4.54 -6.22
CA ARG A 276 19.52 5.35 -6.27
C ARG A 276 18.32 4.66 -6.94
N LEU A 277 18.52 3.46 -7.46
CA LEU A 277 17.49 2.78 -8.24
C LEU A 277 17.32 1.34 -7.78
N ASP A 278 16.14 1.05 -7.21
CA ASP A 278 15.72 -0.30 -6.87
C ASP A 278 14.52 -0.72 -7.72
N VAL A 279 14.44 -2.00 -8.03
CA VAL A 279 13.26 -2.62 -8.67
C VAL A 279 12.80 -3.79 -7.80
N GLY A 280 11.50 -3.90 -7.59
CA GLY A 280 10.89 -4.95 -6.79
C GLY A 280 9.78 -5.68 -7.53
N VAL A 281 9.65 -6.98 -7.25
CA VAL A 281 8.56 -7.82 -7.74
C VAL A 281 8.06 -8.68 -6.59
N ALA A 282 6.75 -8.71 -6.39
CA ALA A 282 6.08 -9.56 -5.41
C ALA A 282 4.89 -10.28 -6.04
N TYR A 283 4.70 -11.53 -5.69
CA TYR A 283 3.49 -12.28 -5.98
C TYR A 283 2.86 -12.78 -4.69
N GLU A 284 1.54 -12.56 -4.55
CA GLU A 284 0.77 -12.93 -3.36
C GLU A 284 -0.45 -13.74 -3.77
N ALA A 285 -0.85 -14.68 -2.93
CA ALA A 285 -2.10 -15.42 -3.06
C ALA A 285 -2.88 -15.41 -1.75
N GLY A 286 -4.19 -15.31 -1.84
CA GLY A 286 -5.09 -15.42 -0.70
C GLY A 286 -5.02 -16.81 -0.08
N ILE A 287 -5.07 -16.87 1.26
CA ILE A 287 -5.15 -18.12 2.03
C ILE A 287 -6.41 -18.14 2.88
N GLY A 288 -6.97 -19.34 3.11
CA GLY A 288 -8.21 -19.52 3.86
C GLY A 288 -9.49 -19.25 3.04
N ASP A 289 -10.62 -19.24 3.73
CA ASP A 289 -11.95 -19.12 3.10
C ASP A 289 -12.39 -17.67 2.85
N SER A 290 -11.78 -16.71 3.54
CA SER A 290 -12.08 -15.29 3.42
C SER A 290 -11.16 -14.67 2.38
N LYS A 291 -11.52 -14.85 1.15
CA LYS A 291 -10.89 -14.15 0.04
C LYS A 291 -11.62 -12.83 -0.13
N GLY A 292 -10.98 -11.72 0.13
CA GLY A 292 -11.52 -10.41 -0.22
C GLY A 292 -11.84 -10.31 -1.72
N ILE A 293 -11.66 -9.17 -2.34
CA ILE A 293 -11.88 -9.02 -3.78
C ILE A 293 -10.65 -9.41 -4.61
N PHE A 294 -9.55 -9.82 -4.04
CA PHE A 294 -8.48 -10.42 -4.84
C PHE A 294 -8.12 -11.83 -4.38
N ASP A 295 -7.93 -12.71 -5.34
CA ASP A 295 -7.43 -14.08 -5.11
C ASP A 295 -5.91 -14.14 -5.20
N LYS A 296 -5.35 -13.40 -6.15
CA LYS A 296 -3.91 -13.32 -6.42
C LYS A 296 -3.53 -11.91 -6.80
N ARG A 297 -2.30 -11.53 -6.50
CA ARG A 297 -1.76 -10.21 -6.82
C ARG A 297 -0.31 -10.30 -7.28
N LEU A 298 0.01 -9.60 -8.35
CA LEU A 298 1.37 -9.27 -8.75
C LEU A 298 1.59 -7.77 -8.50
N THR A 299 2.65 -7.44 -7.79
CA THR A 299 3.11 -6.06 -7.60
C THR A 299 4.48 -5.91 -8.20
N VAL A 300 4.66 -4.87 -8.99
CA VAL A 300 5.97 -4.46 -9.53
C VAL A 300 6.17 -3.00 -9.16
N ASP A 301 7.32 -2.67 -8.60
CA ASP A 301 7.65 -1.29 -8.29
C ASP A 301 9.09 -0.94 -8.69
N MET A 302 9.31 0.36 -8.77
CA MET A 302 10.63 0.95 -8.92
C MET A 302 10.78 2.05 -7.88
N ILE A 303 11.90 2.10 -7.17
CA ILE A 303 12.22 3.17 -6.22
C ILE A 303 13.36 3.99 -6.79
N VAL A 304 13.14 5.30 -6.89
CA VAL A 304 14.17 6.28 -7.22
C VAL A 304 14.43 7.12 -5.97
N SER A 305 15.62 6.99 -5.40
CA SER A 305 16.06 7.70 -4.20
C SER A 305 16.86 8.96 -4.53
N PHE A 306 16.73 10.00 -3.68
CA PHE A 306 17.36 11.32 -3.87
C PHE A 306 18.29 11.68 -2.72
#